data_7f942b1f228b6f9f6ee7b97a29c5ab1d
#
_entry.id   7f942b1f228b6f9f6ee7b97a29c5ab1d
#
_cell.length_a   1.000
_cell.length_b   1.000
_cell.length_c   1.000
_cell.angle_alpha   90.00
_cell.angle_beta   90.00
_cell.angle_gamma   90.00
#
_symmetry.space_group_name_H-M   'P 1'
#
loop_
_entity.id
_entity.type
_entity.pdbx_description
1 polymer ?
#
loop_
_entity_poly.entity_id
_entity_poly.type
_entity_poly.pdbx_seq_one_letter_code
_entity_poly.pdbx_strand_id
1 'polypeptide(L)'
;AAGLTIKQDNYLAFKSAFEAEVSKTLPTQLKTPEITIDSEINFESITPKFFRILKQFAPFGPQNLSPVFMTSKVNDTGYGKCVGEDQTHLRLTLTQNRSTKIVAIGFGLAARLPIVKSKKNFKAVYSIDENQWNGRVNLQLKLKDLKL
;
A
#
# COMPACT_ATOMS: atom_id res chain seq x y z
N ALA A 1 -7.23 17.44 13.00
CA ALA A 1 -8.44 17.47 12.17
C ALA A 1 -9.10 18.83 12.31
N ALA A 2 -9.69 19.37 11.24
CA ALA A 2 -10.47 20.60 11.24
C ALA A 2 -11.86 20.28 10.70
N GLY A 3 -12.86 20.97 11.25
CA GLY A 3 -14.24 20.83 10.82
C GLY A 3 -14.94 22.18 10.83
N LEU A 4 -15.95 22.33 9.99
CA LEU A 4 -16.78 23.52 9.95
C LEU A 4 -18.24 23.13 9.68
N THR A 5 -19.16 24.01 10.08
CA THR A 5 -20.57 23.90 9.74
C THR A 5 -20.91 24.94 8.69
N ILE A 6 -21.58 24.52 7.63
CA ILE A 6 -21.94 25.38 6.50
C ILE A 6 -23.39 25.12 6.08
N LYS A 7 -24.09 26.16 5.64
CA LYS A 7 -25.42 26.01 5.05
C LYS A 7 -25.31 25.28 3.71
N GLN A 8 -26.26 24.39 3.43
CA GLN A 8 -26.26 23.55 2.22
C GLN A 8 -26.12 24.38 0.94
N ASP A 9 -26.80 25.51 0.85
CA ASP A 9 -26.77 26.39 -0.33
C ASP A 9 -25.38 26.99 -0.58
N ASN A 10 -24.53 27.09 0.44
CA ASN A 10 -23.18 27.62 0.32
C ASN A 10 -22.13 26.54 0.04
N TYR A 11 -22.49 25.26 0.03
CA TYR A 11 -21.54 24.16 -0.08
C TYR A 11 -20.72 24.22 -1.37
N LEU A 12 -21.36 24.39 -2.53
CA LEU A 12 -20.68 24.42 -3.82
C LEU A 12 -19.75 25.64 -3.95
N ALA A 13 -20.21 26.82 -3.50
CA ALA A 13 -19.40 28.02 -3.52
C ALA A 13 -18.17 27.88 -2.59
N PHE A 14 -18.38 27.34 -1.40
CA PHE A 14 -17.30 27.06 -0.45
C PHE A 14 -16.30 26.07 -1.02
N LYS A 15 -16.76 24.95 -1.59
CA LYS A 15 -15.90 23.93 -2.20
C LYS A 15 -14.99 24.53 -3.26
N SER A 16 -15.55 25.32 -4.18
CA SER A 16 -14.77 25.96 -5.26
C SER A 16 -13.76 26.98 -4.72
N ALA A 17 -14.17 27.82 -3.78
CA ALA A 17 -13.28 28.81 -3.17
C ALA A 17 -12.17 28.16 -2.36
N PHE A 18 -12.47 27.10 -1.60
CA PHE A 18 -11.49 26.34 -0.83
C PHE A 18 -10.45 25.65 -1.75
N GLU A 19 -10.92 24.98 -2.81
CA GLU A 19 -10.05 24.35 -3.81
C GLU A 19 -9.10 25.37 -4.46
N ALA A 20 -9.62 26.54 -4.85
CA ALA A 20 -8.83 27.61 -5.45
C ALA A 20 -7.78 28.16 -4.48
N GLU A 21 -8.12 28.34 -3.20
CA GLU A 21 -7.20 28.87 -2.20
C GLU A 21 -6.11 27.84 -1.84
N VAL A 22 -6.49 26.58 -1.62
CA VAL A 22 -5.54 25.51 -1.34
C VAL A 22 -4.58 25.30 -2.52
N SER A 23 -5.08 25.38 -3.75
CA SER A 23 -4.24 25.25 -4.95
C SER A 23 -3.18 26.34 -5.08
N LYS A 24 -3.45 27.56 -4.57
CA LYS A 24 -2.48 28.66 -4.55
C LYS A 24 -1.47 28.53 -3.42
N THR A 25 -1.93 28.12 -2.24
CA THR A 25 -1.13 28.13 -1.01
C THR A 25 -0.34 26.86 -0.79
N LEU A 26 -0.79 25.70 -1.35
CA LEU A 26 -0.14 24.42 -1.17
C LEU A 26 1.16 24.34 -1.98
N PRO A 27 2.33 24.16 -1.34
CA PRO A 27 3.59 23.95 -2.02
C PRO A 27 3.52 22.76 -2.99
N THR A 28 4.16 22.88 -4.16
CA THR A 28 4.13 21.84 -5.19
C THR A 28 4.62 20.49 -4.68
N GLN A 29 5.59 20.49 -3.76
CA GLN A 29 6.14 19.29 -3.14
C GLN A 29 5.08 18.51 -2.34
N LEU A 30 4.12 19.21 -1.71
CA LEU A 30 3.04 18.58 -0.94
C LEU A 30 1.88 18.06 -1.81
N LYS A 31 1.89 18.37 -3.12
CA LYS A 31 0.87 17.89 -4.07
C LYS A 31 1.12 16.44 -4.52
N THR A 32 2.32 15.93 -4.32
CA THR A 32 2.67 14.54 -4.66
C THR A 32 2.76 13.74 -3.38
N PRO A 33 1.87 12.76 -3.17
CA PRO A 33 1.98 11.86 -2.02
C PRO A 33 3.30 11.08 -2.07
N GLU A 34 4.05 11.10 -0.98
CA GLU A 34 5.29 10.34 -0.82
C GLU A 34 5.08 9.17 0.13
N ILE A 35 5.76 8.06 -0.14
CA ILE A 35 5.81 6.90 0.75
C ILE A 35 7.24 6.78 1.26
N THR A 36 7.44 7.01 2.56
CA THR A 36 8.72 6.75 3.21
C THR A 36 8.93 5.24 3.30
N ILE A 37 10.08 4.77 2.85
CA ILE A 37 10.49 3.36 2.89
C ILE A 37 11.56 3.24 3.97
N ASP A 38 11.31 2.40 4.97
CA ASP A 38 12.23 2.20 6.09
C ASP A 38 13.41 1.33 5.69
N SER A 39 13.19 0.32 4.85
CA SER A 39 14.27 -0.56 4.38
C SER A 39 13.91 -1.31 3.09
N GLU A 40 14.94 -1.63 2.30
CA GLU A 40 14.83 -2.62 1.22
C GLU A 40 15.21 -4.00 1.77
N ILE A 41 14.32 -4.99 1.57
CA ILE A 41 14.51 -6.36 2.03
C ILE A 41 14.16 -7.38 0.96
N ASN A 42 14.72 -8.58 1.05
CA ASN A 42 14.35 -9.69 0.19
C ASN A 42 13.21 -10.50 0.81
N PHE A 43 12.41 -11.17 -0.03
CA PHE A 43 11.29 -11.99 0.47
C PHE A 43 11.75 -13.14 1.37
N GLU A 44 12.94 -13.67 1.19
CA GLU A 44 13.52 -14.70 2.05
C GLU A 44 13.71 -14.24 3.50
N SER A 45 13.88 -12.92 3.72
CA SER A 45 13.99 -12.33 5.06
C SER A 45 12.62 -12.26 5.77
N ILE A 46 11.51 -12.37 5.04
CA ILE A 46 10.16 -12.28 5.60
C ILE A 46 9.76 -13.63 6.20
N THR A 47 10.22 -13.87 7.40
CA THR A 47 9.97 -15.10 8.15
C THR A 47 9.01 -14.86 9.33
N PRO A 48 8.38 -15.91 9.89
CA PRO A 48 7.59 -15.76 11.11
C PRO A 48 8.40 -15.20 12.30
N LYS A 49 9.71 -15.50 12.35
CA LYS A 49 10.61 -14.94 13.36
C LYS A 49 10.78 -13.44 13.16
N PHE A 50 11.06 -13.00 11.94
CA PHE A 50 11.18 -11.58 11.59
C PHE A 50 9.91 -10.82 11.95
N PHE A 51 8.75 -11.34 11.57
CA PHE A 51 7.47 -10.70 11.89
C PHE A 51 7.19 -10.61 13.40
N ARG A 52 7.55 -11.63 14.19
CA ARG A 52 7.43 -11.56 15.66
C ARG A 52 8.28 -10.44 16.26
N ILE A 53 9.46 -10.18 15.69
CA ILE A 53 10.31 -9.06 16.11
C ILE A 53 9.63 -7.73 15.76
N LEU A 54 9.10 -7.60 14.53
CA LEU A 54 8.36 -6.39 14.14
C LEU A 54 7.17 -6.11 15.06
N LYS A 55 6.46 -7.13 15.50
CA LYS A 55 5.34 -6.98 16.45
C LYS A 55 5.75 -6.38 17.81
N GLN A 56 7.00 -6.48 18.21
CA GLN A 56 7.48 -5.89 19.46
C GLN A 56 7.55 -4.36 19.41
N PHE A 57 7.54 -3.75 18.24
CA PHE A 57 7.44 -2.31 18.05
C PHE A 57 6.03 -1.76 18.17
N ALA A 58 5.00 -2.62 18.23
CA ALA A 58 3.62 -2.22 18.44
C ALA A 58 3.40 -1.63 19.85
N PRO A 59 2.39 -0.77 20.07
CA PRO A 59 1.32 -0.43 19.13
C PRO A 59 1.75 0.59 18.05
N PHE A 60 1.33 0.34 16.82
CA PHE A 60 1.55 1.29 15.72
C PHE A 60 0.45 2.36 15.69
N GLY A 61 0.84 3.58 15.33
CA GLY A 61 -0.05 4.73 15.27
C GLY A 61 0.69 6.02 14.89
N PRO A 62 0.10 7.21 15.13
CA PRO A 62 0.79 8.47 14.93
C PRO A 62 2.13 8.50 15.68
N GLN A 63 3.20 8.94 15.02
CA GLN A 63 4.60 8.97 15.51
C GLN A 63 5.27 7.60 15.72
N ASN A 64 4.54 6.48 15.53
CA ASN A 64 5.09 5.13 15.49
C ASN A 64 4.42 4.35 14.37
N LEU A 65 4.71 4.71 13.12
CA LEU A 65 4.08 4.10 11.95
C LEU A 65 4.54 2.65 11.78
N SER A 66 3.63 1.82 11.24
CA SER A 66 4.01 0.46 10.84
C SER A 66 5.11 0.52 9.79
N PRO A 67 6.20 -0.25 9.95
CA PRO A 67 7.31 -0.25 9.03
C PRO A 67 6.88 -0.55 7.58
N VAL A 68 7.46 0.20 6.65
CA VAL A 68 7.24 0.06 5.22
C VAL A 68 8.51 -0.44 4.56
N PHE A 69 8.38 -1.55 3.86
CA PHE A 69 9.48 -2.20 3.17
C PHE A 69 9.34 -2.09 1.66
N MET A 70 10.47 -2.21 0.98
CA MET A 70 10.52 -2.36 -0.47
C MET A 70 11.25 -3.65 -0.82
N THR A 71 10.80 -4.32 -1.87
CA THR A 71 11.54 -5.42 -2.52
C THR A 71 11.65 -5.13 -4.01
N SER A 72 12.85 -5.19 -4.53
CA SER A 72 13.14 -5.03 -5.95
C SER A 72 13.12 -6.38 -6.68
N LYS A 73 13.00 -6.34 -8.02
CA LYS A 73 13.00 -7.51 -8.90
C LYS A 73 11.91 -8.53 -8.56
N VAL A 74 10.72 -8.03 -8.23
CA VAL A 74 9.54 -8.83 -7.90
C VAL A 74 8.76 -9.17 -9.17
N ASN A 75 8.17 -10.36 -9.19
CA ASN A 75 7.22 -10.82 -10.20
C ASN A 75 5.94 -11.33 -9.54
N ASP A 76 4.83 -11.23 -10.26
CA ASP A 76 3.62 -11.99 -9.92
C ASP A 76 3.70 -13.40 -10.53
N THR A 77 3.14 -14.38 -9.85
CA THR A 77 3.12 -15.76 -10.33
C THR A 77 2.12 -16.02 -11.48
N GLY A 78 1.47 -14.99 -11.98
CA GLY A 78 0.48 -15.03 -13.07
C GLY A 78 -0.98 -15.02 -12.61
N TYR A 79 -1.23 -15.10 -11.31
CA TYR A 79 -2.58 -15.13 -10.72
C TYR A 79 -3.07 -13.77 -10.23
N GLY A 80 -2.32 -12.69 -10.51
CA GLY A 80 -2.70 -11.33 -10.13
C GLY A 80 -4.02 -10.91 -10.74
N LYS A 81 -4.94 -10.44 -9.90
CA LYS A 81 -6.28 -10.00 -10.30
C LYS A 81 -6.82 -8.89 -9.41
N CYS A 82 -7.77 -8.14 -9.96
CA CYS A 82 -8.58 -7.24 -9.17
C CYS A 82 -9.59 -8.04 -8.34
N VAL A 83 -9.90 -7.56 -7.14
CA VAL A 83 -10.83 -8.16 -6.19
C VAL A 83 -11.63 -7.07 -5.47
N GLY A 84 -12.64 -7.47 -4.72
CA GLY A 84 -13.62 -6.58 -4.09
C GLY A 84 -14.85 -6.41 -4.95
N GLU A 85 -15.93 -5.91 -4.36
CA GLU A 85 -17.21 -5.71 -5.04
C GLU A 85 -17.04 -4.79 -6.26
N ASP A 86 -16.30 -3.69 -6.09
CA ASP A 86 -16.02 -2.70 -7.16
C ASP A 86 -14.73 -3.01 -7.95
N GLN A 87 -14.11 -4.17 -7.78
CA GLN A 87 -12.84 -4.55 -8.43
C GLN A 87 -11.72 -3.50 -8.26
N THR A 88 -11.73 -2.76 -7.15
CA THR A 88 -10.79 -1.65 -6.89
C THR A 88 -9.51 -2.10 -6.20
N HIS A 89 -9.49 -3.32 -5.65
CA HIS A 89 -8.35 -3.85 -4.92
C HIS A 89 -7.56 -4.83 -5.79
N LEU A 90 -6.27 -4.97 -5.49
CA LEU A 90 -5.36 -5.84 -6.23
C LEU A 90 -4.90 -7.00 -5.34
N ARG A 91 -5.16 -8.25 -5.75
CA ARG A 91 -4.64 -9.44 -5.09
C ARG A 91 -3.60 -10.10 -5.96
N LEU A 92 -2.40 -10.31 -5.40
CA LEU A 92 -1.24 -10.88 -6.08
C LEU A 92 -0.68 -12.06 -5.29
N THR A 93 0.07 -12.91 -5.99
CA THR A 93 1.01 -13.85 -5.37
C THR A 93 2.39 -13.50 -5.91
N LEU A 94 3.16 -12.82 -5.08
CA LEU A 94 4.45 -12.28 -5.45
C LEU A 94 5.57 -13.30 -5.21
N THR A 95 6.58 -13.26 -6.05
CA THR A 95 7.81 -14.03 -5.91
C THR A 95 9.01 -13.19 -6.28
N GLN A 96 10.15 -13.49 -5.65
CA GLN A 96 11.47 -12.95 -5.96
C GLN A 96 12.39 -14.15 -6.24
N ASN A 97 13.12 -14.10 -7.34
CA ASN A 97 14.05 -15.19 -7.74
C ASN A 97 13.41 -16.61 -7.80
N ARG A 98 12.09 -16.69 -8.03
CA ARG A 98 11.29 -17.92 -8.09
C ARG A 98 11.31 -18.79 -6.81
N SER A 99 11.77 -18.24 -5.69
CA SER A 99 11.86 -18.96 -4.42
C SER A 99 10.60 -18.82 -3.57
N THR A 100 10.56 -17.84 -2.75
CA THR A 100 9.48 -17.60 -1.79
C THR A 100 8.27 -16.97 -2.47
N LYS A 101 7.08 -17.54 -2.23
CA LYS A 101 5.80 -16.99 -2.70
C LYS A 101 5.07 -16.35 -1.52
N ILE A 102 4.68 -15.09 -1.66
CA ILE A 102 3.96 -14.36 -0.63
C ILE A 102 2.70 -13.75 -1.24
N VAL A 103 1.56 -13.97 -0.56
CA VAL A 103 0.30 -13.32 -0.94
C VAL A 103 0.38 -11.83 -0.60
N ALA A 104 -0.11 -11.01 -1.51
CA ALA A 104 -0.14 -9.57 -1.34
C ALA A 104 -1.52 -9.01 -1.69
N ILE A 105 -1.97 -8.03 -0.91
CA ILE A 105 -3.22 -7.30 -1.13
C ILE A 105 -2.92 -5.80 -1.21
N GLY A 106 -3.44 -5.15 -2.25
CA GLY A 106 -3.33 -3.70 -2.45
C GLY A 106 -4.71 -3.07 -2.50
N PHE A 107 -5.12 -2.42 -1.43
CA PHE A 107 -6.40 -1.71 -1.39
C PHE A 107 -6.33 -0.46 -2.27
N GLY A 108 -7.31 -0.31 -3.18
CA GLY A 108 -7.36 0.81 -4.12
C GLY A 108 -6.28 0.79 -5.22
N LEU A 109 -5.52 -0.31 -5.36
CA LEU A 109 -4.40 -0.41 -6.30
C LEU A 109 -4.75 -1.11 -7.63
N ALA A 110 -6.02 -1.26 -7.99
CA ALA A 110 -6.42 -1.87 -9.27
C ALA A 110 -5.75 -1.22 -10.49
N ALA A 111 -5.54 0.10 -10.47
CA ALA A 111 -4.84 0.84 -11.52
C ALA A 111 -3.37 0.38 -11.73
N ARG A 112 -2.78 -0.34 -10.79
CA ARG A 112 -1.42 -0.91 -10.92
C ARG A 112 -1.40 -2.29 -11.63
N LEU A 113 -2.54 -2.88 -11.93
CA LEU A 113 -2.62 -4.17 -12.62
C LEU A 113 -1.83 -4.23 -13.95
N PRO A 114 -1.77 -3.18 -14.80
CA PRO A 114 -0.95 -3.19 -16.01
C PRO A 114 0.55 -3.42 -15.74
N ILE A 115 1.10 -2.89 -14.64
CA ILE A 115 2.48 -3.14 -14.22
C ILE A 115 2.70 -4.64 -14.02
N VAL A 116 1.79 -5.29 -13.29
CA VAL A 116 1.84 -6.73 -13.00
C VAL A 116 1.73 -7.56 -14.29
N LYS A 117 0.82 -7.18 -15.18
CA LYS A 117 0.59 -7.87 -16.47
C LYS A 117 1.69 -7.65 -17.50
N SER A 118 2.55 -6.68 -17.32
CA SER A 118 3.69 -6.40 -18.22
C SER A 118 4.73 -7.53 -18.25
N LYS A 119 4.68 -8.46 -17.30
CA LYS A 119 5.64 -9.56 -17.10
C LYS A 119 7.09 -9.09 -16.88
N LYS A 120 7.31 -7.80 -16.64
CA LYS A 120 8.60 -7.23 -16.26
C LYS A 120 8.76 -7.30 -14.75
N ASN A 121 10.01 -7.34 -14.30
CA ASN A 121 10.30 -7.16 -12.88
C ASN A 121 9.86 -5.76 -12.42
N PHE A 122 9.30 -5.68 -11.24
CA PHE A 122 8.88 -4.42 -10.63
C PHE A 122 9.34 -4.33 -9.17
N LYS A 123 9.23 -3.15 -8.59
CA LYS A 123 9.43 -2.90 -7.18
C LYS A 123 8.07 -2.96 -6.48
N ALA A 124 8.02 -3.64 -5.34
CA ALA A 124 6.85 -3.69 -4.48
C ALA A 124 7.14 -2.97 -3.17
N VAL A 125 6.28 -2.02 -2.81
CA VAL A 125 6.32 -1.30 -1.53
C VAL A 125 5.16 -1.76 -0.68
N TYR A 126 5.42 -2.16 0.56
CA TYR A 126 4.43 -2.84 1.41
C TYR A 126 4.75 -2.74 2.90
N SER A 127 3.75 -2.98 3.74
CA SER A 127 3.92 -3.42 5.13
C SER A 127 3.60 -4.91 5.24
N ILE A 128 4.16 -5.56 6.26
CA ILE A 128 3.93 -6.99 6.52
C ILE A 128 2.80 -7.11 7.54
N ASP A 129 1.86 -8.01 7.27
CA ASP A 129 0.70 -8.25 8.11
C ASP A 129 0.42 -9.76 8.22
N GLU A 130 -0.44 -10.14 9.14
CA GLU A 130 -0.97 -11.50 9.26
C GLU A 130 -2.38 -11.57 8.69
N ASN A 131 -2.63 -12.60 7.91
CA ASN A 131 -3.97 -12.95 7.49
C ASN A 131 -4.40 -14.25 8.17
N GLN A 132 -5.43 -14.16 8.99
CA GLN A 132 -6.04 -15.33 9.63
C GLN A 132 -7.26 -15.77 8.82
N TRP A 133 -7.18 -16.97 8.27
CA TRP A 133 -8.27 -17.57 7.52
C TRP A 133 -8.42 -19.06 7.87
N ASN A 134 -9.64 -19.50 8.23
CA ASN A 134 -9.94 -20.89 8.63
C ASN A 134 -8.96 -21.45 9.68
N GLY A 135 -8.65 -20.66 10.71
CA GLY A 135 -7.74 -21.06 11.79
C GLY A 135 -6.25 -21.08 11.43
N ARG A 136 -5.89 -20.78 10.18
CA ARG A 136 -4.50 -20.67 9.74
C ARG A 136 -4.06 -19.21 9.69
N VAL A 137 -2.88 -18.95 10.23
CA VAL A 137 -2.25 -17.63 10.19
C VAL A 137 -1.11 -17.67 9.17
N ASN A 138 -1.20 -16.82 8.17
CA ASN A 138 -0.17 -16.69 7.14
C ASN A 138 0.31 -15.24 7.06
N LEU A 139 1.59 -15.04 6.76
CA LEU A 139 2.10 -13.72 6.46
C LEU A 139 1.58 -13.25 5.11
N GLN A 140 1.17 -11.98 5.06
CA GLN A 140 0.64 -11.31 3.89
C GLN A 140 1.29 -9.95 3.73
N LEU A 141 1.52 -9.52 2.50
CA LEU A 141 1.97 -8.16 2.22
C LEU A 141 0.76 -7.24 1.98
N LYS A 142 0.72 -6.14 2.72
CA LYS A 142 -0.23 -5.06 2.48
C LYS A 142 0.45 -4.02 1.59
N LEU A 143 0.18 -4.09 0.29
CA LEU A 143 0.81 -3.23 -0.70
C LEU A 143 0.44 -1.76 -0.48
N LYS A 144 1.44 -0.91 -0.64
CA LYS A 144 1.31 0.55 -0.66
C LYS A 144 1.45 1.09 -2.08
N ASP A 145 2.37 0.53 -2.88
CA ASP A 145 2.55 0.87 -4.29
C ASP A 145 3.36 -0.19 -5.05
N LEU A 146 3.29 -0.12 -6.38
CA LEU A 146 4.10 -0.90 -7.32
C LEU A 146 4.72 0.04 -8.36
N LYS A 147 6.00 -0.18 -8.71
CA LYS A 147 6.72 0.63 -9.70
C LYS A 147 7.64 -0.25 -10.57
N LEU A 148 7.69 0.02 -11.89
CA LEU A 148 8.66 -0.57 -12.81
C LEU A 148 10.07 -0.05 -12.55
#